data_620757ffb2830588cccec6783c8280e6
#
_entry.id   620757ffb2830588cccec6783c8280e6
#
_cell.length_a   1.000
_cell.length_b   1.000
_cell.length_c   1.000
_cell.angle_alpha   90.00
_cell.angle_beta   90.00
_cell.angle_gamma   90.00
#
_symmetry.space_group_name_H-M   'P 1'
#
loop_
_entity.id
_entity.type
_entity.pdbx_description
1 polymer ?
#
loop_
_entity_poly.entity_id
_entity_poly.type
_entity_poly.pdbx_seq_one_letter_code
_entity_poly.pdbx_strand_id
1 'polypeptide(L)'
;MNAPTTLYKFDDRNVRWFPLVENIDFAMVSVDDERRQVEFLARFAARQRIVLHKHLAQTNILVIAGEHRIYHPDGSLKEIRPVGSYTASAPGGAPHYEGGGDEDCVVLYSVRAGTDDICFEIMDDEQNVVATLGLGEFRAFWQDQRAAA
;
A
#
# COMPACT_ATOMS: atom_id res chain seq x y z
N MET A 1 6.37 -4.29 -34.86
CA MET A 1 6.79 -3.22 -33.90
C MET A 1 7.43 -3.90 -32.70
N ASN A 2 8.63 -3.49 -32.36
CA ASN A 2 9.21 -3.93 -31.09
C ASN A 2 8.46 -3.27 -29.94
N ALA A 3 8.17 -4.04 -28.89
CA ALA A 3 7.63 -3.47 -27.67
C ALA A 3 8.59 -2.37 -27.18
N PRO A 4 8.07 -1.25 -26.65
CA PRO A 4 8.93 -0.21 -26.11
C PRO A 4 9.82 -0.80 -25.01
N THR A 5 11.12 -0.60 -25.14
CA THR A 5 12.07 -0.99 -24.10
C THR A 5 11.82 -0.13 -22.88
N THR A 6 11.44 -0.73 -21.77
CA THR A 6 11.32 -0.02 -20.51
C THR A 6 12.71 0.44 -20.08
N LEU A 7 12.94 1.73 -20.02
CA LEU A 7 14.23 2.30 -19.62
C LEU A 7 14.47 2.17 -18.10
N TYR A 8 13.41 1.98 -17.34
CA TYR A 8 13.47 1.78 -15.90
C TYR A 8 12.82 0.47 -15.51
N LYS A 9 13.52 -0.30 -14.71
CA LYS A 9 12.99 -1.52 -14.07
C LYS A 9 13.27 -1.43 -12.59
N PHE A 10 12.23 -1.61 -11.78
CA PHE A 10 12.39 -1.67 -10.34
C PHE A 10 13.24 -2.90 -9.97
N ASP A 11 14.23 -2.67 -9.13
CA ASP A 11 15.13 -3.72 -8.64
C ASP A 11 15.00 -3.78 -7.13
N ASP A 12 14.40 -4.86 -6.65
CA ASP A 12 14.13 -5.07 -5.22
C ASP A 12 15.19 -5.93 -4.51
N ARG A 13 16.30 -6.26 -5.16
CA ARG A 13 17.35 -7.11 -4.58
C ARG A 13 17.92 -6.55 -3.27
N ASN A 14 17.87 -5.24 -3.10
CA ASN A 14 18.34 -4.55 -1.89
C ASN A 14 17.20 -4.14 -0.96
N VAL A 15 15.96 -4.47 -1.29
CA VAL A 15 14.82 -4.18 -0.42
C VAL A 15 14.64 -5.35 0.54
N ARG A 16 14.63 -5.06 1.83
CA ARG A 16 14.28 -6.04 2.84
C ARG A 16 12.79 -5.95 3.13
N TRP A 17 12.06 -7.00 2.75
CA TRP A 17 10.63 -7.09 2.90
C TRP A 17 10.24 -7.68 4.25
N PHE A 18 9.18 -7.15 4.85
CA PHE A 18 8.59 -7.62 6.11
C PHE A 18 7.10 -7.90 5.89
N PRO A 19 6.53 -8.94 6.49
CA PRO A 19 5.11 -9.18 6.38
C PRO A 19 4.31 -8.10 7.12
N LEU A 20 3.17 -7.68 6.53
CA LEU A 20 2.24 -6.74 7.17
C LEU A 20 0.93 -7.43 7.55
N VAL A 21 0.19 -7.88 6.56
CA VAL A 21 -0.96 -8.77 6.67
C VAL A 21 -0.85 -9.83 5.59
N GLU A 22 -1.80 -10.75 5.51
CA GLU A 22 -1.77 -11.79 4.48
C GLU A 22 -1.73 -11.18 3.08
N ASN A 23 -0.87 -11.71 2.22
CA ASN A 23 -0.67 -11.33 0.81
C ASN A 23 -0.04 -9.96 0.56
N ILE A 24 0.51 -9.32 1.57
CA ILE A 24 1.28 -8.08 1.40
C ILE A 24 2.52 -8.08 2.30
N ASP A 25 3.65 -7.73 1.69
CA ASP A 25 4.87 -7.36 2.39
C ASP A 25 5.11 -5.86 2.26
N PHE A 26 5.90 -5.30 3.16
CA PHE A 26 6.22 -3.88 3.10
C PHE A 26 7.65 -3.60 3.57
N ALA A 27 8.14 -2.42 3.20
CA ALA A 27 9.40 -1.89 3.67
C ALA A 27 9.25 -0.38 3.92
N MET A 28 9.47 0.05 5.15
CA MET A 28 9.39 1.46 5.51
C MET A 28 10.49 2.27 4.82
N VAL A 29 10.14 3.40 4.24
CA VAL A 29 11.06 4.32 3.54
C VAL A 29 11.36 5.54 4.40
N SER A 30 10.34 6.16 4.99
CA SER A 30 10.51 7.35 5.82
C SER A 30 9.39 7.52 6.82
N VAL A 31 9.70 8.20 7.92
CA VAL A 31 8.75 8.73 8.89
C VAL A 31 9.09 10.20 9.12
N ASP A 32 8.12 11.08 8.92
CA ASP A 32 8.24 12.52 9.15
C ASP A 32 7.18 12.92 10.19
N ASP A 33 7.60 13.02 11.44
CA ASP A 33 6.70 13.34 12.56
C ASP A 33 6.16 14.76 12.47
N GLU A 34 6.96 15.71 11.96
CA GLU A 34 6.54 17.10 11.84
C GLU A 34 5.41 17.25 10.81
N ARG A 35 5.54 16.56 9.66
CA ARG A 35 4.53 16.56 8.60
C ARG A 35 3.45 15.52 8.79
N ARG A 36 3.59 14.66 9.81
CA ARG A 36 2.67 13.54 10.10
C ARG A 36 2.52 12.62 8.89
N GLN A 37 3.64 12.36 8.23
CA GLN A 37 3.71 11.61 6.98
C GLN A 37 4.58 10.37 7.13
N VAL A 38 4.11 9.26 6.56
CA VAL A 38 4.89 8.03 6.44
C VAL A 38 4.95 7.61 4.99
N GLU A 39 6.06 7.03 4.59
CA GLU A 39 6.24 6.45 3.26
C GLU A 39 6.75 5.03 3.37
N PHE A 40 6.20 4.14 2.57
CA PHE A 40 6.62 2.75 2.53
C PHE A 40 6.37 2.13 1.16
N LEU A 41 7.22 1.17 0.82
CA LEU A 41 6.98 0.27 -0.30
C LEU A 41 6.05 -0.84 0.16
N ALA A 42 5.08 -1.20 -0.68
CA ALA A 42 4.23 -2.36 -0.48
C ALA A 42 4.36 -3.30 -1.68
N ARG A 43 4.48 -4.60 -1.40
CA ARG A 43 4.50 -5.64 -2.42
C ARG A 43 3.28 -6.53 -2.24
N PHE A 44 2.35 -6.45 -3.17
CA PHE A 44 1.14 -7.27 -3.21
C PHE A 44 1.43 -8.58 -3.96
N ALA A 45 1.07 -9.70 -3.36
CA ALA A 45 1.25 -11.01 -3.98
C ALA A 45 0.44 -11.15 -5.28
N ALA A 46 1.06 -11.79 -6.27
CA ALA A 46 0.42 -12.09 -7.56
C ALA A 46 -0.87 -12.88 -7.38
N ARG A 47 -1.92 -12.48 -8.08
CA ARG A 47 -3.23 -13.17 -8.13
C ARG A 47 -3.92 -13.30 -6.77
N GLN A 48 -3.52 -12.49 -5.80
CA GLN A 48 -4.09 -12.43 -4.47
C GLN A 48 -4.59 -11.01 -4.18
N ARG A 49 -5.43 -10.89 -3.18
CA ARG A 49 -5.84 -9.61 -2.64
C ARG A 49 -5.63 -9.59 -1.13
N ILE A 50 -5.41 -8.39 -0.61
CA ILE A 50 -5.29 -8.17 0.83
C ILE A 50 -6.66 -7.99 1.46
N VAL A 51 -6.69 -7.91 2.77
CA VAL A 51 -7.89 -7.67 3.57
C VAL A 51 -8.63 -6.40 3.15
N LEU A 52 -9.96 -6.39 3.32
CA LEU A 52 -10.77 -5.20 3.11
C LEU A 52 -10.32 -4.09 4.07
N HIS A 53 -10.16 -2.88 3.54
CA HIS A 53 -9.70 -1.74 4.35
C HIS A 53 -10.22 -0.43 3.78
N LYS A 54 -10.11 0.62 4.60
CA LYS A 54 -10.49 1.98 4.24
C LYS A 54 -9.36 2.94 4.58
N HIS A 55 -9.11 3.88 3.68
CA HIS A 55 -8.11 4.93 3.91
C HIS A 55 -8.76 6.12 4.63
N LEU A 56 -8.27 6.44 5.82
CA LEU A 56 -8.71 7.61 6.61
C LEU A 56 -7.78 8.80 6.47
N ALA A 57 -6.60 8.60 5.88
CA ALA A 57 -5.61 9.62 5.64
C ALA A 57 -5.47 9.92 4.15
N GLN A 58 -4.94 11.09 3.82
CA GLN A 58 -4.55 11.35 2.44
C GLN A 58 -3.51 10.34 2.01
N THR A 59 -3.76 9.65 0.91
CA THR A 59 -2.90 8.56 0.43
C THR A 59 -2.55 8.77 -1.03
N ASN A 60 -1.25 8.90 -1.30
CA ASN A 60 -0.70 8.97 -2.64
C ASN A 60 -0.02 7.65 -2.95
N ILE A 61 -0.27 7.09 -4.12
CA ILE A 61 0.25 5.79 -4.53
C ILE A 61 0.86 5.91 -5.91
N LEU A 62 2.13 5.49 -6.03
CA LEU A 62 2.84 5.33 -7.29
C LEU A 62 3.06 3.84 -7.56
N VAL A 63 2.59 3.34 -8.68
CA VAL A 63 2.83 1.95 -9.11
C VAL A 63 4.21 1.84 -9.75
N ILE A 64 5.08 1.04 -9.14
CA ILE A 64 6.49 0.90 -9.53
C ILE A 64 6.71 -0.37 -10.38
N ALA A 65 6.05 -1.46 -10.05
CA ALA A 65 6.19 -2.74 -10.76
C ALA A 65 4.88 -3.52 -10.72
N GLY A 66 4.65 -4.30 -11.76
CA GLY A 66 3.43 -5.11 -11.87
C GLY A 66 2.20 -4.27 -12.17
N GLU A 67 1.06 -4.73 -11.71
CA GLU A 67 -0.25 -4.13 -11.94
C GLU A 67 -1.01 -4.06 -10.62
N HIS A 68 -1.45 -2.87 -10.23
CA HIS A 68 -2.18 -2.66 -8.99
C HIS A 68 -3.67 -2.75 -9.24
N ARG A 69 -4.33 -3.75 -8.69
CA ARG A 69 -5.76 -4.00 -8.85
C ARG A 69 -6.52 -3.61 -7.61
N ILE A 70 -7.60 -2.85 -7.82
CA ILE A 70 -8.52 -2.42 -6.77
C ILE A 70 -9.86 -3.12 -6.99
N TYR A 71 -10.46 -3.61 -5.91
CA TYR A 71 -11.73 -4.33 -5.94
C TYR A 71 -12.76 -3.66 -5.03
N HIS A 72 -14.01 -3.67 -5.47
CA HIS A 72 -15.15 -3.28 -4.62
C HIS A 72 -15.33 -4.26 -3.44
N PRO A 73 -16.06 -3.89 -2.38
CA PRO A 73 -16.36 -4.79 -1.27
C PRO A 73 -17.06 -6.08 -1.67
N ASP A 74 -17.81 -6.09 -2.78
CA ASP A 74 -18.44 -7.31 -3.31
C ASP A 74 -17.47 -8.24 -4.06
N GLY A 75 -16.20 -7.85 -4.17
CA GLY A 75 -15.15 -8.60 -4.84
C GLY A 75 -15.02 -8.33 -6.34
N SER A 76 -15.90 -7.53 -6.93
CA SER A 76 -15.79 -7.16 -8.35
C SER A 76 -14.62 -6.20 -8.57
N LEU A 77 -13.98 -6.32 -9.73
CA LEU A 77 -12.87 -5.45 -10.11
C LEU A 77 -13.37 -4.00 -10.30
N LYS A 78 -12.73 -3.06 -9.60
CA LYS A 78 -13.03 -1.63 -9.71
C LYS A 78 -12.09 -0.93 -10.69
N GLU A 79 -10.79 -1.20 -10.57
CA GLU A 79 -9.77 -0.45 -11.31
C GLU A 79 -8.49 -1.27 -11.45
N ILE A 80 -7.81 -1.10 -12.58
CA ILE A 80 -6.46 -1.60 -12.83
C ILE A 80 -5.55 -0.41 -13.04
N ARG A 81 -4.44 -0.36 -12.28
CA ARG A 81 -3.43 0.70 -12.35
C ARG A 81 -2.12 0.11 -12.86
N PRO A 82 -1.69 0.43 -14.09
CA PRO A 82 -0.41 -0.03 -14.62
C PRO A 82 0.79 0.70 -13.98
N VAL A 83 1.98 0.20 -14.26
CA VAL A 83 3.24 0.86 -13.87
C VAL A 83 3.24 2.32 -14.34
N GLY A 84 3.65 3.22 -13.46
CA GLY A 84 3.67 4.66 -13.69
C GLY A 84 2.38 5.37 -13.31
N SER A 85 1.31 4.64 -12.95
CA SER A 85 0.09 5.27 -12.42
C SER A 85 0.40 5.95 -11.10
N TYR A 86 -0.05 7.20 -10.97
CA TYR A 86 0.02 7.97 -9.73
C TYR A 86 -1.38 8.43 -9.35
N THR A 87 -1.79 8.12 -8.13
CA THR A 87 -3.07 8.55 -7.59
C THR A 87 -2.88 9.31 -6.30
N ALA A 88 -3.69 10.35 -6.11
CA ALA A 88 -3.77 11.13 -4.88
C ALA A 88 -5.21 11.07 -4.39
N SER A 89 -5.44 10.39 -3.27
CA SER A 89 -6.77 10.18 -2.72
C SER A 89 -6.96 10.97 -1.45
N ALA A 90 -8.05 11.73 -1.39
CA ALA A 90 -8.47 12.42 -0.17
C ALA A 90 -8.87 11.40 0.91
N PRO A 91 -8.82 11.79 2.20
CA PRO A 91 -9.29 10.94 3.30
C PRO A 91 -10.76 10.52 3.13
N GLY A 92 -11.10 9.32 3.58
CA GLY A 92 -12.47 8.88 3.72
C GLY A 92 -13.10 8.24 2.47
N GLY A 93 -12.31 7.69 1.57
CA GLY A 93 -12.82 6.90 0.44
C GLY A 93 -13.56 5.64 0.88
N ALA A 94 -14.26 5.00 -0.08
CA ALA A 94 -14.98 3.76 0.19
C ALA A 94 -14.03 2.59 0.53
N PRO A 95 -14.46 1.61 1.34
CA PRO A 95 -13.70 0.39 1.56
C PRO A 95 -13.41 -0.35 0.26
N HIS A 96 -12.24 -0.98 0.18
CA HIS A 96 -11.84 -1.74 -0.99
C HIS A 96 -10.83 -2.84 -0.63
N TYR A 97 -10.68 -3.81 -1.54
CA TYR A 97 -9.55 -4.72 -1.55
C TYR A 97 -8.51 -4.25 -2.55
N GLU A 98 -7.26 -4.60 -2.32
CA GLU A 98 -6.15 -4.34 -3.24
C GLU A 98 -5.34 -5.61 -3.47
N GLY A 99 -4.72 -5.72 -4.64
CA GLY A 99 -3.88 -6.87 -4.93
C GLY A 99 -3.00 -6.68 -6.16
N GLY A 100 -2.18 -7.69 -6.44
CA GLY A 100 -1.39 -7.78 -7.65
C GLY A 100 -2.20 -8.32 -8.83
N GLY A 101 -1.63 -8.20 -10.00
CA GLY A 101 -2.12 -8.86 -11.21
C GLY A 101 -1.50 -10.25 -11.38
N ASP A 102 -1.07 -10.58 -12.59
CA ASP A 102 -0.41 -11.86 -12.88
C ASP A 102 0.97 -11.98 -12.23
N GLU A 103 1.58 -10.86 -11.89
CA GLU A 103 2.84 -10.75 -11.17
C GLU A 103 2.64 -10.00 -9.85
N ASP A 104 3.63 -10.09 -8.95
CA ASP A 104 3.67 -9.26 -7.75
C ASP A 104 3.65 -7.78 -8.15
N CYS A 105 2.87 -6.99 -7.43
CA CYS A 105 2.80 -5.55 -7.64
C CYS A 105 3.55 -4.81 -6.54
N VAL A 106 4.41 -3.88 -6.92
CA VAL A 106 5.10 -2.99 -5.99
C VAL A 106 4.61 -1.57 -6.18
N VAL A 107 4.20 -0.95 -5.08
CA VAL A 107 3.78 0.45 -5.05
C VAL A 107 4.53 1.22 -3.96
N LEU A 108 4.68 2.52 -4.16
CA LEU A 108 5.10 3.45 -3.11
C LEU A 108 3.87 4.14 -2.56
N TYR A 109 3.65 3.98 -1.25
CA TYR A 109 2.66 4.74 -0.49
C TYR A 109 3.30 5.96 0.14
N SER A 110 2.64 7.10 0.00
CA SER A 110 2.89 8.31 0.78
C SER A 110 1.61 8.67 1.50
N VAL A 111 1.60 8.57 2.84
CA VAL A 111 0.39 8.70 3.66
C VAL A 111 0.56 9.84 4.64
N ARG A 112 -0.35 10.80 4.60
CA ARG A 112 -0.37 11.94 5.53
C ARG A 112 -1.60 11.86 6.42
N ALA A 113 -1.37 11.67 7.73
CA ALA A 113 -2.44 11.63 8.72
C ALA A 113 -3.07 13.01 8.93
N GLY A 114 -4.36 12.99 9.21
CA GLY A 114 -5.10 14.17 9.66
C GLY A 114 -4.90 14.44 11.16
N THR A 115 -5.92 14.99 11.80
CA THR A 115 -5.85 15.38 13.22
C THR A 115 -5.88 14.20 14.18
N ASP A 116 -6.48 13.08 13.75
CA ASP A 116 -6.46 11.84 14.49
C ASP A 116 -5.35 10.95 13.99
N ASP A 117 -4.48 10.41 14.44
CA ASP A 117 -3.34 9.67 13.92
C ASP A 117 -3.69 8.42 13.09
N ILE A 118 -4.96 8.09 12.92
CA ILE A 118 -5.39 6.86 12.23
C ILE A 118 -5.28 7.04 10.71
N CYS A 119 -4.57 6.14 10.05
CA CYS A 119 -4.37 6.14 8.60
C CYS A 119 -5.28 5.15 7.86
N PHE A 120 -5.46 3.96 8.43
CA PHE A 120 -6.23 2.87 7.82
C PHE A 120 -7.14 2.19 8.85
N GLU A 121 -8.34 1.86 8.43
CA GLU A 121 -9.20 0.90 9.12
C GLU A 121 -9.12 -0.44 8.40
N ILE A 122 -8.82 -1.48 9.13
CA ILE A 122 -8.82 -2.87 8.65
C ILE A 122 -10.17 -3.47 8.98
N MET A 123 -10.80 -4.11 8.00
CA MET A 123 -12.17 -4.61 8.11
C MET A 123 -12.25 -6.11 7.84
N ASP A 124 -13.27 -6.75 8.39
CA ASP A 124 -13.70 -8.06 7.94
C ASP A 124 -14.54 -7.95 6.65
N ASP A 125 -14.94 -9.09 6.08
CA ASP A 125 -15.69 -9.10 4.82
C ASP A 125 -17.13 -8.54 4.97
N GLU A 126 -17.62 -8.40 6.19
CA GLU A 126 -18.91 -7.77 6.51
C GLU A 126 -18.76 -6.26 6.78
N GLN A 127 -17.58 -5.68 6.53
CA GLN A 127 -17.25 -4.27 6.73
C GLN A 127 -17.23 -3.82 8.20
N ASN A 128 -17.02 -4.74 9.14
CA ASN A 128 -16.75 -4.38 10.53
C ASN A 128 -15.28 -4.03 10.71
N VAL A 129 -14.98 -2.94 11.41
CA VAL A 129 -13.61 -2.55 11.74
C VAL A 129 -13.05 -3.50 12.78
N VAL A 130 -11.98 -4.21 12.45
CA VAL A 130 -11.33 -5.18 13.35
C VAL A 130 -9.98 -4.70 13.86
N ALA A 131 -9.36 -3.73 13.19
CA ALA A 131 -8.09 -3.12 13.60
C ALA A 131 -7.91 -1.77 12.92
N THR A 132 -6.97 -0.99 13.43
CA THR A 132 -6.55 0.28 12.82
C THR A 132 -5.03 0.34 12.73
N LEU A 133 -4.52 1.03 11.72
CA LEU A 133 -3.12 1.39 11.59
C LEU A 133 -2.99 2.91 11.58
N GLY A 134 -2.17 3.44 12.45
CA GLY A 134 -1.92 4.87 12.55
C GLY A 134 -0.44 5.20 12.61
N LEU A 135 -0.13 6.47 12.85
CA LEU A 135 1.26 6.95 12.91
C LEU A 135 2.09 6.20 13.96
N GLY A 136 1.49 5.85 15.10
CA GLY A 136 2.19 5.13 16.16
C GLY A 136 2.67 3.75 15.70
N GLU A 137 1.82 2.99 15.02
CA GLU A 137 2.15 1.68 14.47
C GLU A 137 3.21 1.78 13.38
N PHE A 138 3.10 2.74 12.47
CA PHE A 138 4.10 2.95 11.42
C PHE A 138 5.46 3.38 11.98
N ARG A 139 5.46 4.20 13.03
CA ARG A 139 6.70 4.58 13.72
C ARG A 139 7.37 3.35 14.35
N ALA A 140 6.57 2.47 14.97
CA ALA A 140 7.07 1.22 15.52
C ALA A 140 7.64 0.30 14.43
N PHE A 141 6.96 0.15 13.30
CA PHE A 141 7.47 -0.60 12.14
C PHE A 141 8.80 -0.03 11.64
N TRP A 142 8.91 1.28 11.55
CA TRP A 142 10.15 1.95 11.16
C TRP A 142 11.31 1.58 12.09
N GLN A 143 11.08 1.64 13.39
CA GLN A 143 12.09 1.31 14.40
C GLN A 143 12.48 -0.18 14.34
N ASP A 144 11.49 -1.06 14.24
CA ASP A 144 11.71 -2.51 14.20
C ASP A 144 12.47 -2.93 12.93
N GLN A 145 12.11 -2.39 11.79
CA GLN A 145 12.77 -2.70 10.52
C GLN A 145 14.22 -2.20 10.49
N ARG A 146 14.49 -1.03 11.04
CA ARG A 146 15.85 -0.50 11.15
C ARG A 146 16.70 -1.32 12.13
N ALA A 147 16.15 -1.75 13.24
CA ALA A 147 16.85 -2.58 14.23
C ALA A 147 17.20 -3.97 13.67
N ALA A 148 16.40 -4.48 12.70
CA ALA A 148 16.61 -5.75 12.03
C ALA A 148 17.59 -5.68 10.84
N ALA A 149 18.03 -4.49 10.48
CA ALA A 149 18.92 -4.26 9.33
C ALA A 149 20.37 -4.70 9.62
#